data_679fee26d351d2d543f9aefa18cf4c9a
#
_entry.id   679fee26d351d2d543f9aefa18cf4c9a
#
_cell.length_a   1.000
_cell.length_b   1.000
_cell.length_c   1.000
_cell.angle_alpha   90.00
_cell.angle_beta   90.00
_cell.angle_gamma   90.00
#
_symmetry.space_group_name_H-M   'P 1'
#
loop_
_entity.id
_entity.type
_entity.pdbx_description
1 polymer ?
#
loop_
_entity_poly.entity_id
_entity_poly.type
_entity_poly.pdbx_seq_one_letter_code
_entity_poly.pdbx_strand_id
1 'polypeptide(L)'
;MSNFLELRNISKRFGGVQALSAVDLAVASGEVHCLIGENGSGKSTLIKIIAGITAPDPGGEIVIEGKREPHLSAIRSTEHGIQVIYQDLSLFPNLTVAENIGIAHHLGRVHAVDRRHIRTTAEAAIARLKVTLDPDALVGDLSVAGRQLVAICRAMAARARFVIMDEPTASLTRHEVETLLDLTLELKRQGVTVVFVSHRLKEIMAIAERVSVLRDGNMLGTYPAADMDDRKLGVLMTGRAYDYHSPEADFSAAETVLEVRGLSRTGEYADVSFALRRGEILGITGRLGAGRSELALSLFGMTQPDAGEILLHGKTVHLASNRDAIAHGIAYVPEDRLTQGLIVAQPIASNIIVTVLDQLRRGLGLIPPRVRAEAAGRWISDLAIKVPSAEHAVRTLSGGNQQRVVLSKWLATKPQVLILDTPTAGIDINGKHGIYDIVAHLAAEGLAVIMISDEVPEVYYHCHRVLVMREGRMVASFAPTTTREADLEEAADA
;
A
#
# COMPACT_ATOMS: atom_id res chain seq x y z
N MET A 1 -28.40 20.49 3.32
CA MET A 1 -28.50 19.11 3.85
C MET A 1 -28.13 19.16 5.33
N SER A 2 -28.78 18.38 6.17
CA SER A 2 -28.42 18.30 7.60
C SER A 2 -27.19 17.42 7.77
N ASN A 3 -26.37 17.75 8.74
CA ASN A 3 -25.21 16.91 9.06
C ASN A 3 -25.66 15.68 9.86
N PHE A 4 -25.11 14.50 9.49
CA PHE A 4 -25.24 13.30 10.30
C PHE A 4 -24.30 13.36 11.50
N LEU A 5 -23.05 13.74 11.25
CA LEU A 5 -21.99 13.82 12.27
C LEU A 5 -21.31 15.19 12.23
N GLU A 6 -21.14 15.79 13.39
CA GLU A 6 -20.24 16.94 13.56
C GLU A 6 -19.29 16.69 14.73
N LEU A 7 -18.04 16.86 14.46
CA LEU A 7 -16.97 16.89 15.44
C LEU A 7 -16.50 18.34 15.57
N ARG A 8 -16.42 18.85 16.81
CA ARG A 8 -16.01 20.22 17.08
C ARG A 8 -14.87 20.22 18.10
N ASN A 9 -13.75 20.82 17.73
CA ASN A 9 -12.57 20.98 18.60
C ASN A 9 -12.06 19.65 19.20
N ILE A 10 -12.07 18.58 18.40
CA ILE A 10 -11.64 17.25 18.85
C ILE A 10 -10.13 17.19 18.96
N SER A 11 -9.64 16.97 20.18
CA SER A 11 -8.21 16.75 20.45
C SER A 11 -7.99 15.39 21.10
N LYS A 12 -6.81 14.79 20.87
CA LYS A 12 -6.41 13.54 21.50
C LYS A 12 -4.91 13.44 21.65
N ARG A 13 -4.46 13.15 22.87
CA ARG A 13 -3.06 12.89 23.19
C ARG A 13 -2.88 11.46 23.72
N PHE A 14 -1.82 10.80 23.29
CA PHE A 14 -1.39 9.52 23.83
C PHE A 14 0.04 9.68 24.39
N GLY A 15 0.17 9.63 25.72
CA GLY A 15 1.46 9.90 26.36
C GLY A 15 2.01 11.27 25.95
N GLY A 16 3.18 11.31 25.32
CA GLY A 16 3.81 12.55 24.84
C GLY A 16 3.41 12.99 23.43
N VAL A 17 2.59 12.20 22.69
CA VAL A 17 2.28 12.45 21.28
C VAL A 17 0.88 13.02 21.12
N GLN A 18 0.76 14.19 20.47
CA GLN A 18 -0.52 14.78 20.05
C GLN A 18 -0.97 14.09 18.77
N ALA A 19 -2.01 13.25 18.86
CA ALA A 19 -2.55 12.53 17.72
C ALA A 19 -3.61 13.33 16.94
N LEU A 20 -4.39 14.16 17.63
CA LEU A 20 -5.37 15.09 17.05
C LEU A 20 -5.33 16.42 17.81
N SER A 21 -5.41 17.53 17.11
CA SER A 21 -5.35 18.88 17.64
C SER A 21 -6.50 19.74 17.09
N ALA A 22 -7.48 20.02 17.93
CA ALA A 22 -8.62 20.89 17.62
C ALA A 22 -9.31 20.56 16.26
N VAL A 23 -9.57 19.29 15.99
CA VAL A 23 -10.14 18.82 14.71
C VAL A 23 -11.64 19.12 14.65
N ASP A 24 -12.03 19.81 13.59
CA ASP A 24 -13.43 20.02 13.21
C ASP A 24 -13.74 19.20 11.95
N LEU A 25 -14.84 18.44 11.97
CA LEU A 25 -15.31 17.64 10.82
C LEU A 25 -16.84 17.65 10.79
N ALA A 26 -17.41 17.90 9.62
CA ALA A 26 -18.86 17.80 9.41
C ALA A 26 -19.15 16.91 8.21
N VAL A 27 -19.94 15.85 8.43
CA VAL A 27 -20.35 14.89 7.41
C VAL A 27 -21.87 14.98 7.24
N ALA A 28 -22.33 15.28 6.02
CA ALA A 28 -23.75 15.42 5.72
C ALA A 28 -24.45 14.05 5.64
N SER A 29 -25.74 14.03 5.92
CA SER A 29 -26.53 12.80 5.80
C SER A 29 -26.64 12.36 4.35
N GLY A 30 -26.33 11.08 4.07
CA GLY A 30 -26.43 10.47 2.74
C GLY A 30 -25.33 10.87 1.75
N GLU A 31 -24.24 11.47 2.20
CA GLU A 31 -23.08 11.75 1.34
C GLU A 31 -22.04 10.63 1.39
N VAL A 32 -21.20 10.56 0.36
CA VAL A 32 -19.88 9.89 0.41
C VAL A 32 -18.84 10.96 0.69
N HIS A 33 -18.30 10.93 1.89
CA HIS A 33 -17.26 11.85 2.36
C HIS A 33 -15.93 11.14 2.41
N CYS A 34 -14.90 11.63 1.71
CA CYS A 34 -13.57 11.06 1.81
C CYS A 34 -12.75 11.74 2.91
N LEU A 35 -12.13 10.93 3.77
CA LEU A 35 -11.14 11.38 4.75
C LEU A 35 -9.76 10.95 4.29
N ILE A 36 -8.90 11.91 3.98
CA ILE A 36 -7.57 11.67 3.45
C ILE A 36 -6.48 12.19 4.40
N GLY A 37 -5.30 11.64 4.27
CA GLY A 37 -4.14 12.05 5.03
C GLY A 37 -3.08 10.95 5.04
N GLU A 38 -1.85 11.30 5.36
CA GLU A 38 -0.75 10.35 5.45
C GLU A 38 -0.91 9.34 6.61
N ASN A 39 -0.09 8.29 6.58
CA ASN A 39 0.01 7.38 7.71
C ASN A 39 0.55 8.13 8.94
N GLY A 40 -0.15 7.98 10.08
CA GLY A 40 0.18 8.74 11.29
C GLY A 40 -0.46 10.13 11.37
N SER A 41 -1.23 10.58 10.38
CA SER A 41 -1.91 11.89 10.42
C SER A 41 -3.03 12.01 11.46
N GLY A 42 -3.44 10.87 12.08
CA GLY A 42 -4.50 10.85 13.09
C GLY A 42 -5.82 10.23 12.62
N LYS A 43 -5.96 9.79 11.35
CA LYS A 43 -7.21 9.20 10.79
C LYS A 43 -7.77 8.08 11.66
N SER A 44 -6.95 7.07 11.97
CA SER A 44 -7.40 5.93 12.79
C SER A 44 -7.77 6.34 14.22
N THR A 45 -7.18 7.41 14.76
CA THR A 45 -7.57 7.97 16.07
C THR A 45 -8.95 8.63 15.96
N LEU A 46 -9.17 9.41 14.90
CA LEU A 46 -10.47 10.06 14.64
C LEU A 46 -11.58 9.00 14.45
N ILE A 47 -11.31 7.95 13.67
CA ILE A 47 -12.22 6.81 13.47
C ILE A 47 -12.57 6.15 14.80
N LYS A 48 -11.57 5.88 15.66
CA LYS A 48 -11.79 5.27 16.99
C LYS A 48 -12.61 6.16 17.91
N ILE A 49 -12.50 7.50 17.77
CA ILE A 49 -13.35 8.44 18.53
C ILE A 49 -14.79 8.37 18.03
N ILE A 50 -15.02 8.39 16.71
CA ILE A 50 -16.36 8.26 16.10
C ILE A 50 -16.98 6.90 16.43
N ALA A 51 -16.18 5.83 16.46
CA ALA A 51 -16.62 4.50 16.86
C ALA A 51 -16.91 4.37 18.37
N GLY A 52 -16.60 5.39 19.18
CA GLY A 52 -16.76 5.34 20.63
C GLY A 52 -15.80 4.42 21.38
N ILE A 53 -14.71 4.01 20.72
CA ILE A 53 -13.65 3.15 21.32
C ILE A 53 -12.68 3.98 22.16
N THR A 54 -12.44 5.23 21.74
CA THR A 54 -11.53 6.16 22.41
C THR A 54 -12.25 7.47 22.67
N ALA A 55 -12.27 7.93 23.91
CA ALA A 55 -12.81 9.25 24.23
C ALA A 55 -11.85 10.37 23.77
N PRO A 56 -12.36 11.48 23.23
CA PRO A 56 -11.55 12.67 22.99
C PRO A 56 -11.06 13.27 24.31
N ASP A 57 -10.04 14.12 24.24
CA ASP A 57 -9.61 14.93 25.37
C ASP A 57 -10.70 15.98 25.73
N PRO A 58 -10.72 16.53 26.95
CA PRO A 58 -11.70 17.52 27.36
C PRO A 58 -11.72 18.76 26.44
N GLY A 59 -12.91 19.28 26.19
CA GLY A 59 -13.14 20.49 25.36
C GLY A 59 -13.63 20.21 23.94
N GLY A 60 -13.63 18.95 23.50
CA GLY A 60 -14.24 18.55 22.22
C GLY A 60 -15.74 18.23 22.38
N GLU A 61 -16.48 18.37 21.29
CA GLU A 61 -17.90 18.01 21.19
C GLU A 61 -18.16 17.07 20.02
N ILE A 62 -18.99 16.06 20.25
CA ILE A 62 -19.52 15.16 19.23
C ILE A 62 -21.03 15.42 19.12
N VAL A 63 -21.50 15.73 17.92
CA VAL A 63 -22.91 15.96 17.64
C VAL A 63 -23.37 14.97 16.57
N ILE A 64 -24.41 14.21 16.85
CA ILE A 64 -24.98 13.21 15.93
C ILE A 64 -26.44 13.63 15.66
N GLU A 65 -26.78 13.85 14.38
CA GLU A 65 -28.09 14.30 13.95
C GLU A 65 -28.61 15.53 14.75
N GLY A 66 -27.71 16.49 14.99
CA GLY A 66 -28.00 17.72 15.73
C GLY A 66 -28.09 17.55 17.26
N LYS A 67 -27.86 16.36 17.78
CA LYS A 67 -27.88 16.10 19.24
C LYS A 67 -26.45 15.90 19.75
N ARG A 68 -26.12 16.61 20.82
CA ARG A 68 -24.82 16.46 21.49
C ARG A 68 -24.71 15.10 22.19
N GLU A 69 -23.65 14.38 21.95
CA GLU A 69 -23.29 13.11 22.60
C GLU A 69 -22.07 13.31 23.51
N PRO A 70 -22.27 13.63 24.79
CA PRO A 70 -21.16 13.97 25.70
C PRO A 70 -20.26 12.76 26.03
N HIS A 71 -20.80 11.54 25.93
CA HIS A 71 -20.13 10.28 26.25
C HIS A 71 -20.42 9.23 25.18
N LEU A 72 -19.79 9.34 24.01
CA LEU A 72 -19.95 8.35 22.95
C LEU A 72 -19.14 7.10 23.30
N SER A 73 -19.83 5.99 23.57
CA SER A 73 -19.25 4.65 23.72
C SER A 73 -19.51 3.82 22.47
N ALA A 74 -18.82 2.69 22.31
CA ALA A 74 -19.01 1.79 21.17
C ALA A 74 -20.47 1.31 21.04
N ILE A 75 -21.15 1.07 22.17
CA ILE A 75 -22.57 0.69 22.21
C ILE A 75 -23.43 1.85 21.67
N ARG A 76 -23.21 3.07 22.18
CA ARG A 76 -23.95 4.27 21.74
C ARG A 76 -23.70 4.57 20.27
N SER A 77 -22.45 4.45 19.80
CA SER A 77 -22.12 4.61 18.38
C SER A 77 -22.92 3.63 17.51
N THR A 78 -22.98 2.36 17.90
CA THR A 78 -23.78 1.34 17.21
C THR A 78 -25.28 1.64 17.28
N GLU A 79 -25.82 2.13 18.41
CA GLU A 79 -27.21 2.53 18.54
C GLU A 79 -27.60 3.70 17.60
N HIS A 80 -26.67 4.61 17.32
CA HIS A 80 -26.82 5.65 16.30
C HIS A 80 -26.72 5.13 14.87
N GLY A 81 -26.43 3.83 14.67
CA GLY A 81 -26.24 3.22 13.36
C GLY A 81 -24.86 3.49 12.75
N ILE A 82 -23.87 3.86 13.54
CA ILE A 82 -22.48 4.02 13.09
C ILE A 82 -21.78 2.66 13.10
N GLN A 83 -21.22 2.26 11.97
CA GLN A 83 -20.46 1.03 11.80
C GLN A 83 -19.09 1.35 11.18
N VAL A 84 -18.06 0.67 11.63
CA VAL A 84 -16.69 0.81 11.11
C VAL A 84 -16.23 -0.51 10.51
N ILE A 85 -15.78 -0.45 9.27
CA ILE A 85 -15.08 -1.53 8.57
C ILE A 85 -13.61 -1.16 8.62
N TYR A 86 -12.88 -1.82 9.51
CA TYR A 86 -11.45 -1.61 9.71
C TYR A 86 -10.64 -2.29 8.61
N GLN A 87 -9.41 -1.88 8.42
CA GLN A 87 -8.48 -2.46 7.46
C GLN A 87 -8.25 -3.97 7.68
N ASP A 88 -8.28 -4.45 8.92
CA ASP A 88 -8.17 -5.87 9.29
C ASP A 88 -9.50 -6.63 9.22
N LEU A 89 -10.60 -5.97 8.80
CA LEU A 89 -11.98 -6.46 8.67
C LEU A 89 -12.61 -6.99 9.95
N SER A 90 -11.83 -7.35 10.96
CA SER A 90 -12.28 -7.90 12.27
C SER A 90 -13.34 -9.00 12.10
N LEU A 91 -13.09 -9.97 11.21
CA LEU A 91 -13.94 -11.12 10.94
C LEU A 91 -13.41 -12.37 11.66
N PHE A 92 -14.32 -13.32 11.89
CA PHE A 92 -13.99 -14.62 12.47
C PHE A 92 -13.75 -15.65 11.33
N PRO A 93 -12.49 -16.02 11.02
CA PRO A 93 -12.18 -16.84 9.84
C PRO A 93 -12.72 -18.27 9.94
N ASN A 94 -12.91 -18.78 11.15
CA ASN A 94 -13.43 -20.10 11.49
C ASN A 94 -14.96 -20.17 11.58
N LEU A 95 -15.67 -19.07 11.34
CA LEU A 95 -17.12 -19.03 11.26
C LEU A 95 -17.57 -18.87 9.80
N THR A 96 -18.82 -19.26 9.52
CA THR A 96 -19.42 -19.10 8.20
C THR A 96 -19.73 -17.65 7.89
N VAL A 97 -19.98 -17.35 6.62
CA VAL A 97 -20.46 -16.03 6.16
C VAL A 97 -21.71 -15.62 6.91
N ALA A 98 -22.71 -16.53 7.02
CA ALA A 98 -23.94 -16.26 7.74
C ALA A 98 -23.70 -15.93 9.21
N GLU A 99 -22.85 -16.69 9.88
CA GLU A 99 -22.51 -16.45 11.29
C GLU A 99 -21.78 -15.11 11.48
N ASN A 100 -20.82 -14.76 10.61
CA ASN A 100 -20.13 -13.46 10.66
C ASN A 100 -21.09 -12.28 10.48
N ILE A 101 -22.07 -12.40 9.59
CA ILE A 101 -23.05 -11.34 9.31
C ILE A 101 -24.08 -11.23 10.44
N GLY A 102 -24.60 -12.36 10.91
CA GLY A 102 -25.74 -12.39 11.81
C GLY A 102 -25.41 -12.31 13.31
N ILE A 103 -24.17 -12.56 13.70
CA ILE A 103 -23.77 -12.66 15.13
C ILE A 103 -23.99 -11.34 15.91
N ALA A 104 -23.91 -10.19 15.24
CA ALA A 104 -24.06 -8.90 15.89
C ALA A 104 -25.40 -8.72 16.62
N HIS A 105 -26.45 -9.39 16.16
CA HIS A 105 -27.79 -9.34 16.78
C HIS A 105 -27.91 -10.16 18.09
N HIS A 106 -26.94 -11.03 18.35
CA HIS A 106 -26.93 -11.90 19.53
C HIS A 106 -25.97 -11.43 20.62
N LEU A 107 -25.14 -10.43 20.36
CA LEU A 107 -24.20 -9.88 21.33
C LEU A 107 -24.94 -9.21 22.51
N GLY A 108 -24.57 -9.56 23.71
CA GLY A 108 -25.14 -8.98 24.94
C GLY A 108 -26.50 -9.57 25.41
N ARG A 109 -27.00 -10.60 24.76
CA ARG A 109 -28.23 -11.30 25.15
C ARG A 109 -27.92 -12.73 25.66
N VAL A 110 -28.42 -13.06 26.84
CA VAL A 110 -28.32 -14.42 27.40
C VAL A 110 -29.44 -15.29 26.80
N HIS A 111 -29.31 -15.65 25.52
CA HIS A 111 -30.29 -16.48 24.80
C HIS A 111 -29.56 -17.54 23.99
N ALA A 112 -30.23 -18.65 23.74
CA ALA A 112 -29.73 -19.65 22.80
C ALA A 112 -29.54 -19.02 21.40
N VAL A 113 -28.44 -19.40 20.72
CA VAL A 113 -28.13 -18.92 19.37
C VAL A 113 -29.20 -19.42 18.40
N ASP A 114 -30.00 -18.52 17.84
CA ASP A 114 -30.96 -18.84 16.79
C ASP A 114 -30.28 -18.87 15.41
N ARG A 115 -29.86 -20.06 15.00
CA ARG A 115 -29.20 -20.26 13.70
C ARG A 115 -30.10 -19.91 12.51
N ARG A 116 -31.43 -20.07 12.63
CA ARG A 116 -32.35 -19.69 11.54
C ARG A 116 -32.40 -18.16 11.40
N HIS A 117 -32.48 -17.44 12.48
CA HIS A 117 -32.46 -15.99 12.46
C HIS A 117 -31.12 -15.44 11.94
N ILE A 118 -30.00 -16.03 12.34
CA ILE A 118 -28.67 -15.68 11.81
C ILE A 118 -28.67 -15.83 10.28
N ARG A 119 -29.11 -16.98 9.77
CA ARG A 119 -29.13 -17.26 8.32
C ARG A 119 -30.04 -16.32 7.56
N THR A 120 -31.29 -16.12 8.00
CA THR A 120 -32.24 -15.24 7.32
C THR A 120 -31.76 -13.78 7.33
N THR A 121 -31.09 -13.33 8.41
CA THR A 121 -30.51 -11.99 8.49
C THR A 121 -29.35 -11.83 7.49
N ALA A 122 -28.50 -12.84 7.37
CA ALA A 122 -27.39 -12.82 6.42
C ALA A 122 -27.87 -12.84 4.96
N GLU A 123 -28.81 -13.74 4.64
CA GLU A 123 -29.41 -13.85 3.29
C GLU A 123 -30.10 -12.52 2.89
N ALA A 124 -30.79 -11.87 3.81
CA ALA A 124 -31.43 -10.58 3.57
C ALA A 124 -30.38 -9.46 3.32
N ALA A 125 -29.26 -9.45 4.04
CA ALA A 125 -28.18 -8.48 3.83
C ALA A 125 -27.47 -8.71 2.48
N ILE A 126 -27.17 -9.95 2.13
CA ILE A 126 -26.56 -10.36 0.86
C ILE A 126 -27.47 -9.95 -0.31
N ALA A 127 -28.77 -10.31 -0.23
CA ALA A 127 -29.75 -9.96 -1.25
C ALA A 127 -29.94 -8.45 -1.42
N ARG A 128 -29.96 -7.70 -0.31
CA ARG A 128 -30.08 -6.23 -0.32
C ARG A 128 -28.95 -5.54 -1.08
N LEU A 129 -27.73 -6.06 -0.95
CA LEU A 129 -26.55 -5.51 -1.60
C LEU A 129 -26.29 -6.12 -2.98
N LYS A 130 -27.10 -7.12 -3.39
CA LYS A 130 -26.97 -7.82 -4.67
C LYS A 130 -25.59 -8.42 -4.90
N VAL A 131 -24.92 -8.86 -3.84
CA VAL A 131 -23.60 -9.50 -3.90
C VAL A 131 -23.73 -11.01 -3.93
N THR A 132 -22.73 -11.69 -4.51
CA THR A 132 -22.69 -13.15 -4.56
C THR A 132 -21.79 -13.66 -3.45
N LEU A 133 -22.39 -14.21 -2.40
CA LEU A 133 -21.72 -14.85 -1.27
C LEU A 133 -22.47 -16.13 -0.92
N ASP A 134 -21.73 -17.22 -0.68
CA ASP A 134 -22.30 -18.45 -0.12
C ASP A 134 -22.43 -18.30 1.42
N PRO A 135 -23.63 -18.32 1.99
CA PRO A 135 -23.83 -18.18 3.44
C PRO A 135 -23.15 -19.27 4.27
N ASP A 136 -22.91 -20.44 3.70
CA ASP A 136 -22.34 -21.60 4.38
C ASP A 136 -20.82 -21.70 4.22
N ALA A 137 -20.20 -20.92 3.34
CA ALA A 137 -18.75 -20.88 3.18
C ALA A 137 -18.06 -20.33 4.43
N LEU A 138 -16.88 -20.88 4.76
CA LEU A 138 -16.03 -20.35 5.84
C LEU A 138 -15.39 -19.04 5.38
N VAL A 139 -15.39 -18.03 6.24
CA VAL A 139 -14.79 -16.73 5.91
C VAL A 139 -13.27 -16.84 5.68
N GLY A 140 -12.60 -17.78 6.35
CA GLY A 140 -11.18 -18.05 6.14
C GLY A 140 -10.82 -18.48 4.72
N ASP A 141 -11.74 -19.12 4.00
CA ASP A 141 -11.54 -19.66 2.65
C ASP A 141 -11.86 -18.63 1.55
N LEU A 142 -12.44 -17.50 1.92
CA LEU A 142 -12.77 -16.43 0.97
C LEU A 142 -11.55 -15.61 0.55
N SER A 143 -11.60 -15.07 -0.67
CA SER A 143 -10.66 -14.02 -1.12
C SER A 143 -10.77 -12.78 -0.23
N VAL A 144 -9.79 -11.87 -0.33
CA VAL A 144 -9.82 -10.60 0.40
C VAL A 144 -11.08 -9.81 0.04
N ALA A 145 -11.44 -9.75 -1.25
CA ALA A 145 -12.67 -9.10 -1.71
C ALA A 145 -13.94 -9.75 -1.12
N GLY A 146 -14.01 -11.09 -1.11
CA GLY A 146 -15.12 -11.80 -0.49
C GLY A 146 -15.28 -11.46 0.99
N ARG A 147 -14.16 -11.41 1.72
CA ARG A 147 -14.15 -10.99 3.13
C ARG A 147 -14.60 -9.54 3.30
N GLN A 148 -14.21 -8.63 2.40
CA GLN A 148 -14.65 -7.24 2.39
C GLN A 148 -16.18 -7.15 2.24
N LEU A 149 -16.76 -7.91 1.31
CA LEU A 149 -18.21 -7.98 1.10
C LEU A 149 -18.92 -8.50 2.35
N VAL A 150 -18.38 -9.51 3.05
CA VAL A 150 -18.93 -10.01 4.32
C VAL A 150 -18.95 -8.91 5.39
N ALA A 151 -17.88 -8.11 5.50
CA ALA A 151 -17.82 -7.01 6.47
C ALA A 151 -18.86 -5.92 6.18
N ILE A 152 -19.10 -5.60 4.90
CA ILE A 152 -20.13 -4.65 4.48
C ILE A 152 -21.53 -5.22 4.75
N CYS A 153 -21.78 -6.49 4.40
CA CYS A 153 -23.05 -7.16 4.72
C CYS A 153 -23.32 -7.17 6.23
N ARG A 154 -22.32 -7.42 7.06
CA ARG A 154 -22.42 -7.36 8.53
C ARG A 154 -22.82 -5.97 9.02
N ALA A 155 -22.23 -4.90 8.47
CA ALA A 155 -22.61 -3.54 8.81
C ALA A 155 -24.07 -3.24 8.42
N MET A 156 -24.51 -3.69 7.25
CA MET A 156 -25.90 -3.49 6.79
C MET A 156 -26.91 -4.34 7.57
N ALA A 157 -26.54 -5.55 7.98
CA ALA A 157 -27.35 -6.36 8.89
C ALA A 157 -27.55 -5.65 10.24
N ALA A 158 -26.53 -4.96 10.73
CA ALA A 158 -26.61 -4.11 11.93
C ALA A 158 -27.38 -2.79 11.72
N ARG A 159 -28.08 -2.62 10.58
CA ARG A 159 -28.85 -1.42 10.22
C ARG A 159 -28.02 -0.14 10.21
N ALA A 160 -26.82 -0.23 9.65
CA ALA A 160 -25.94 0.92 9.52
C ALA A 160 -26.63 2.07 8.77
N ARG A 161 -26.49 3.28 9.29
CA ARG A 161 -26.91 4.56 8.69
C ARG A 161 -25.69 5.41 8.35
N PHE A 162 -24.55 5.09 9.00
CA PHE A 162 -23.27 5.72 8.82
C PHE A 162 -22.19 4.63 8.82
N VAL A 163 -21.46 4.52 7.72
CA VAL A 163 -20.40 3.51 7.56
C VAL A 163 -19.06 4.19 7.36
N ILE A 164 -18.06 3.83 8.15
CA ILE A 164 -16.67 4.21 7.91
C ILE A 164 -15.97 3.01 7.29
N MET A 165 -15.29 3.21 6.17
CA MET A 165 -14.43 2.22 5.50
C MET A 165 -12.98 2.68 5.59
N ASP A 166 -12.17 2.01 6.39
CA ASP A 166 -10.76 2.37 6.63
C ASP A 166 -9.85 1.62 5.67
N GLU A 167 -9.34 2.31 4.64
CA GLU A 167 -8.50 1.79 3.56
C GLU A 167 -9.02 0.47 2.93
N PRO A 168 -10.28 0.42 2.48
CA PRO A 168 -10.92 -0.84 2.11
C PRO A 168 -10.38 -1.47 0.82
N THR A 169 -9.57 -0.75 0.06
CA THR A 169 -9.04 -1.13 -1.26
C THR A 169 -7.58 -1.58 -1.25
N ALA A 170 -6.90 -1.51 -0.09
CA ALA A 170 -5.45 -1.68 0.02
C ALA A 170 -4.90 -3.01 -0.53
N SER A 171 -5.71 -4.08 -0.54
CA SER A 171 -5.30 -5.43 -0.97
C SER A 171 -6.23 -6.01 -2.04
N LEU A 172 -6.89 -5.15 -2.82
CA LEU A 172 -7.84 -5.54 -3.86
C LEU A 172 -7.24 -5.33 -5.25
N THR A 173 -7.60 -6.20 -6.18
CA THR A 173 -7.34 -6.01 -7.61
C THR A 173 -8.18 -4.84 -8.15
N ARG A 174 -7.80 -4.28 -9.30
CA ARG A 174 -8.52 -3.16 -9.93
C ARG A 174 -10.01 -3.44 -10.10
N HIS A 175 -10.38 -4.61 -10.62
CA HIS A 175 -11.78 -5.00 -10.81
C HIS A 175 -12.55 -5.11 -9.48
N GLU A 176 -11.90 -5.64 -8.44
CA GLU A 176 -12.49 -5.71 -7.10
C GLU A 176 -12.65 -4.31 -6.48
N VAL A 177 -11.71 -3.39 -6.74
CA VAL A 177 -11.83 -1.97 -6.35
C VAL A 177 -13.04 -1.34 -7.02
N GLU A 178 -13.19 -1.46 -8.35
CA GLU A 178 -14.33 -0.93 -9.09
C GLU A 178 -15.66 -1.46 -8.52
N THR A 179 -15.75 -2.75 -8.25
CA THR A 179 -16.92 -3.38 -7.62
C THR A 179 -17.23 -2.80 -6.23
N LEU A 180 -16.20 -2.55 -5.43
CA LEU A 180 -16.36 -1.95 -4.09
C LEU A 180 -16.80 -0.48 -4.16
N LEU A 181 -16.28 0.28 -5.11
CA LEU A 181 -16.68 1.68 -5.34
C LEU A 181 -18.16 1.76 -5.78
N ASP A 182 -18.58 0.88 -6.70
CA ASP A 182 -19.99 0.76 -7.12
C ASP A 182 -20.91 0.41 -5.94
N LEU A 183 -20.49 -0.52 -5.09
CA LEU A 183 -21.20 -0.89 -3.87
C LEU A 183 -21.29 0.30 -2.89
N THR A 184 -20.24 1.10 -2.78
CA THR A 184 -20.24 2.31 -1.95
C THR A 184 -21.26 3.33 -2.45
N LEU A 185 -21.36 3.54 -3.76
CA LEU A 185 -22.37 4.38 -4.38
C LEU A 185 -23.80 3.81 -4.20
N GLU A 186 -23.95 2.48 -4.21
CA GLU A 186 -25.23 1.84 -3.92
C GLU A 186 -25.67 2.06 -2.47
N LEU A 187 -24.75 1.96 -1.49
CA LEU A 187 -25.03 2.31 -0.09
C LEU A 187 -25.53 3.74 0.04
N LYS A 188 -24.88 4.70 -0.63
CA LYS A 188 -25.34 6.10 -0.69
C LYS A 188 -26.75 6.21 -1.26
N ARG A 189 -27.05 5.52 -2.39
CA ARG A 189 -28.40 5.50 -3.01
C ARG A 189 -29.46 4.97 -2.06
N GLN A 190 -29.08 4.08 -1.14
CA GLN A 190 -29.94 3.57 -0.07
C GLN A 190 -30.04 4.52 1.15
N GLY A 191 -29.45 5.72 1.08
CA GLY A 191 -29.49 6.73 2.14
C GLY A 191 -28.45 6.51 3.25
N VAL A 192 -27.48 5.62 3.06
CA VAL A 192 -26.40 5.41 4.02
C VAL A 192 -25.32 6.48 3.79
N THR A 193 -24.91 7.13 4.86
CA THR A 193 -23.75 8.06 4.85
C THR A 193 -22.48 7.24 4.89
N VAL A 194 -21.52 7.53 4.01
CA VAL A 194 -20.26 6.80 3.97
C VAL A 194 -19.08 7.74 4.20
N VAL A 195 -18.22 7.41 5.13
CA VAL A 195 -16.87 7.98 5.25
C VAL A 195 -15.88 6.98 4.66
N PHE A 196 -15.29 7.32 3.53
CA PHE A 196 -14.33 6.48 2.81
C PHE A 196 -12.92 7.01 3.06
N VAL A 197 -12.06 6.19 3.65
CA VAL A 197 -10.68 6.55 3.94
C VAL A 197 -9.80 5.93 2.87
N SER A 198 -9.19 6.77 2.05
CA SER A 198 -8.25 6.35 0.99
C SER A 198 -7.19 7.43 0.79
N HIS A 199 -6.07 7.03 0.23
CA HIS A 199 -5.01 7.94 -0.24
C HIS A 199 -4.86 7.92 -1.77
N ARG A 200 -5.76 7.22 -2.48
CA ARG A 200 -5.73 7.06 -3.94
C ARG A 200 -6.70 8.02 -4.59
N LEU A 201 -6.19 8.99 -5.36
CA LEU A 201 -7.03 10.02 -5.98
C LEU A 201 -8.11 9.43 -6.90
N LYS A 202 -7.77 8.43 -7.73
CA LYS A 202 -8.75 7.79 -8.65
C LYS A 202 -9.98 7.26 -7.91
N GLU A 203 -9.80 6.65 -6.73
CA GLU A 203 -10.90 6.17 -5.90
C GLU A 203 -11.73 7.32 -5.35
N ILE A 204 -11.06 8.37 -4.85
CA ILE A 204 -11.69 9.55 -4.27
C ILE A 204 -12.57 10.25 -5.32
N MET A 205 -12.02 10.49 -6.51
CA MET A 205 -12.72 11.16 -7.61
C MET A 205 -13.92 10.35 -8.13
N ALA A 206 -13.86 9.02 -8.02
CA ALA A 206 -14.95 8.15 -8.48
C ALA A 206 -16.20 8.21 -7.61
N ILE A 207 -16.05 8.45 -6.30
CA ILE A 207 -17.19 8.30 -5.35
C ILE A 207 -17.44 9.50 -4.45
N ALA A 208 -16.44 10.34 -4.16
CA ALA A 208 -16.54 11.39 -3.17
C ALA A 208 -17.33 12.61 -3.66
N GLU A 209 -18.11 13.20 -2.77
CA GLU A 209 -18.67 14.54 -2.97
C GLU A 209 -17.81 15.60 -2.32
N ARG A 210 -17.31 15.31 -1.13
CA ARG A 210 -16.37 16.16 -0.39
C ARG A 210 -15.20 15.36 0.16
N VAL A 211 -14.09 16.06 0.32
CA VAL A 211 -12.83 15.51 0.80
C VAL A 211 -12.33 16.34 1.98
N SER A 212 -12.14 15.72 3.14
CA SER A 212 -11.47 16.34 4.31
C SER A 212 -10.04 15.85 4.41
N VAL A 213 -9.12 16.78 4.62
CA VAL A 213 -7.67 16.52 4.66
C VAL A 213 -7.17 16.65 6.08
N LEU A 214 -6.63 15.55 6.62
CA LEU A 214 -6.01 15.48 7.95
C LEU A 214 -4.50 15.34 7.79
N ARG A 215 -3.71 16.26 8.37
CA ARG A 215 -2.26 16.22 8.37
C ARG A 215 -1.69 16.58 9.74
N ASP A 216 -0.76 15.76 10.23
CA ASP A 216 -0.08 15.96 11.53
C ASP A 216 -1.06 16.24 12.68
N GLY A 217 -2.19 15.53 12.70
CA GLY A 217 -3.23 15.70 13.72
C GLY A 217 -4.15 16.91 13.53
N ASN A 218 -3.98 17.72 12.48
CA ASN A 218 -4.75 18.93 12.21
C ASN A 218 -5.64 18.75 10.98
N MET A 219 -6.89 19.23 11.05
CA MET A 219 -7.77 19.30 9.88
C MET A 219 -7.40 20.54 9.05
N LEU A 220 -6.90 20.32 7.83
CA LEU A 220 -6.52 21.43 6.93
C LEU A 220 -7.73 22.05 6.25
N GLY A 221 -8.80 21.29 6.06
CA GLY A 221 -10.04 21.76 5.46
C GLY A 221 -10.86 20.64 4.83
N THR A 222 -12.07 21.02 4.42
CA THR A 222 -12.98 20.18 3.64
C THR A 222 -13.23 20.86 2.30
N TYR A 223 -13.06 20.11 1.20
CA TYR A 223 -13.12 20.62 -0.17
C TYR A 223 -14.14 19.81 -0.99
N PRO A 224 -14.78 20.40 -2.01
CA PRO A 224 -15.51 19.62 -3.01
C PRO A 224 -14.54 18.67 -3.73
N ALA A 225 -14.96 17.42 -3.96
CA ALA A 225 -14.10 16.47 -4.68
C ALA A 225 -13.79 16.92 -6.11
N ALA A 226 -14.74 17.57 -6.79
CA ALA A 226 -14.56 18.12 -8.13
C ALA A 226 -13.43 19.16 -8.25
N ASP A 227 -13.03 19.79 -7.14
CA ASP A 227 -11.95 20.77 -7.08
C ASP A 227 -10.57 20.14 -6.81
N MET A 228 -10.48 18.80 -6.73
CA MET A 228 -9.27 18.07 -6.44
C MET A 228 -8.62 17.54 -7.72
N ASP A 229 -7.30 17.61 -7.77
CA ASP A 229 -6.42 16.92 -8.71
C ASP A 229 -5.27 16.28 -7.95
N ASP A 230 -4.47 15.44 -8.61
CA ASP A 230 -3.31 14.75 -8.00
C ASP A 230 -2.32 15.72 -7.37
N ARG A 231 -2.06 16.84 -8.02
CA ARG A 231 -1.12 17.86 -7.55
C ARG A 231 -1.62 18.51 -6.27
N LYS A 232 -2.88 18.97 -6.27
CA LYS A 232 -3.51 19.63 -5.12
C LYS A 232 -3.64 18.67 -3.94
N LEU A 233 -4.02 17.42 -4.22
CA LEU A 233 -4.10 16.37 -3.22
C LEU A 233 -2.73 16.09 -2.60
N GLY A 234 -1.70 15.91 -3.43
CA GLY A 234 -0.33 15.72 -2.97
C GLY A 234 0.15 16.87 -2.08
N VAL A 235 -0.06 18.14 -2.50
CA VAL A 235 0.30 19.32 -1.71
C VAL A 235 -0.44 19.37 -0.36
N LEU A 236 -1.74 19.11 -0.37
CA LEU A 236 -2.53 19.14 0.87
C LEU A 236 -2.11 18.03 1.83
N MET A 237 -1.87 16.83 1.33
CA MET A 237 -1.49 15.70 2.17
C MET A 237 -0.08 15.83 2.73
N THR A 238 0.89 16.25 1.91
CA THR A 238 2.32 16.20 2.25
C THR A 238 2.91 17.57 2.62
N GLY A 239 2.23 18.65 2.24
CA GLY A 239 2.76 20.03 2.37
C GLY A 239 3.80 20.41 1.32
N ARG A 240 4.04 19.54 0.32
CA ARG A 240 5.03 19.75 -0.74
C ARG A 240 4.37 19.63 -2.11
N ALA A 241 4.76 20.49 -3.03
CA ALA A 241 4.45 20.29 -4.44
C ALA A 241 5.48 19.30 -5.01
N TYR A 242 5.01 18.18 -5.52
CA TYR A 242 5.87 17.27 -6.26
C TYR A 242 5.76 17.61 -7.73
N ASP A 243 6.90 17.86 -8.35
CA ASP A 243 6.97 18.02 -9.82
C ASP A 243 7.11 16.62 -10.43
N TYR A 244 6.07 16.22 -11.14
CA TYR A 244 6.04 14.96 -11.87
C TYR A 244 6.57 15.21 -13.29
N HIS A 245 7.87 15.04 -13.47
CA HIS A 245 8.51 15.07 -14.79
C HIS A 245 9.26 13.78 -15.00
N SER A 246 9.00 13.15 -16.14
CA SER A 246 9.76 11.96 -16.52
C SER A 246 11.22 12.34 -16.71
N PRO A 247 12.16 11.55 -16.18
CA PRO A 247 13.58 11.87 -16.26
C PRO A 247 14.07 11.82 -17.73
N GLU A 248 14.80 12.85 -18.13
CA GLU A 248 15.42 12.92 -19.45
C GLU A 248 16.89 12.54 -19.35
N ALA A 249 17.32 11.56 -20.15
CA ALA A 249 18.72 11.22 -20.31
C ALA A 249 18.95 10.51 -21.64
N ASP A 250 20.11 10.78 -22.26
CA ASP A 250 20.56 10.06 -23.45
C ASP A 250 21.52 8.94 -23.06
N PHE A 251 21.07 7.72 -23.29
CA PHE A 251 21.85 6.50 -23.03
C PHE A 251 22.49 5.91 -24.30
N SER A 252 22.46 6.61 -25.44
CA SER A 252 22.98 6.08 -26.72
C SER A 252 24.45 5.65 -26.65
N ALA A 253 25.26 6.38 -25.89
CA ALA A 253 26.67 6.10 -25.65
C ALA A 253 26.94 5.32 -24.36
N ALA A 254 25.91 5.02 -23.54
CA ALA A 254 26.10 4.35 -22.27
C ALA A 254 26.35 2.84 -22.44
N GLU A 255 27.21 2.29 -21.60
CA GLU A 255 27.54 0.85 -21.57
C GLU A 255 26.28 0.02 -21.22
N THR A 256 26.08 -1.08 -21.95
CA THR A 256 25.05 -2.09 -21.59
C THR A 256 25.60 -2.93 -20.43
N VAL A 257 24.96 -2.82 -19.27
CA VAL A 257 25.33 -3.56 -18.05
C VAL A 257 24.68 -4.93 -18.05
N LEU A 258 23.37 -5.00 -18.34
CA LEU A 258 22.60 -6.24 -18.40
C LEU A 258 21.91 -6.36 -19.75
N GLU A 259 21.99 -7.53 -20.37
CA GLU A 259 21.24 -7.86 -21.58
C GLU A 259 20.56 -9.21 -21.39
N VAL A 260 19.28 -9.25 -21.75
CA VAL A 260 18.43 -10.45 -21.70
C VAL A 260 18.04 -10.79 -23.13
N ARG A 261 18.24 -12.04 -23.53
CA ARG A 261 17.97 -12.51 -24.90
C ARG A 261 17.09 -13.74 -24.88
N GLY A 262 15.87 -13.64 -25.40
CA GLY A 262 14.94 -14.75 -25.60
C GLY A 262 14.63 -15.53 -24.31
N LEU A 263 14.70 -14.89 -23.15
CA LEU A 263 14.52 -15.55 -21.85
C LEU A 263 13.10 -16.08 -21.73
N SER A 264 12.97 -17.36 -21.38
CA SER A 264 11.67 -18.02 -21.30
C SER A 264 11.61 -18.95 -20.10
N ARG A 265 10.44 -19.02 -19.46
CA ARG A 265 10.12 -19.99 -18.40
C ARG A 265 8.67 -20.44 -18.55
N THR A 266 8.50 -21.75 -18.67
CA THR A 266 7.18 -22.36 -18.95
C THR A 266 6.12 -21.95 -17.94
N GLY A 267 5.00 -21.43 -18.42
CA GLY A 267 3.87 -21.01 -17.60
C GLY A 267 4.02 -19.63 -16.96
N GLU A 268 5.15 -18.93 -17.13
CA GLU A 268 5.40 -17.65 -16.50
C GLU A 268 5.71 -16.53 -17.51
N TYR A 269 6.74 -16.72 -18.36
CA TYR A 269 7.09 -15.75 -19.40
C TYR A 269 7.79 -16.43 -20.58
N ALA A 270 7.75 -15.77 -21.75
CA ALA A 270 8.29 -16.32 -22.99
C ALA A 270 8.91 -15.25 -23.89
N ASP A 271 10.11 -15.56 -24.42
CA ASP A 271 10.84 -14.77 -25.42
C ASP A 271 11.09 -13.32 -25.00
N VAL A 272 11.48 -13.14 -23.73
CA VAL A 272 11.74 -11.82 -23.17
C VAL A 272 13.14 -11.37 -23.57
N SER A 273 13.23 -10.22 -24.22
CA SER A 273 14.51 -9.61 -24.65
C SER A 273 14.53 -8.11 -24.37
N PHE A 274 15.57 -7.66 -23.71
CA PHE A 274 15.85 -6.22 -23.48
C PHE A 274 17.30 -6.01 -23.07
N ALA A 275 17.74 -4.75 -23.13
CA ALA A 275 19.03 -4.33 -22.61
C ALA A 275 18.81 -3.22 -21.56
N LEU A 276 19.63 -3.21 -20.51
CA LEU A 276 19.68 -2.20 -19.48
C LEU A 276 21.06 -1.54 -19.46
N ARG A 277 21.08 -0.23 -19.49
CA ARG A 277 22.30 0.56 -19.59
C ARG A 277 22.73 1.12 -18.25
N ARG A 278 23.99 1.46 -18.13
CA ARG A 278 24.55 2.07 -16.92
C ARG A 278 23.83 3.39 -16.64
N GLY A 279 23.32 3.55 -15.42
CA GLY A 279 22.58 4.72 -14.99
C GLY A 279 21.14 4.81 -15.50
N GLU A 280 20.69 3.83 -16.28
CA GLU A 280 19.30 3.76 -16.74
C GLU A 280 18.37 3.24 -15.62
N ILE A 281 17.22 3.87 -15.47
CA ILE A 281 16.07 3.32 -14.74
C ILE A 281 15.10 2.80 -15.80
N LEU A 282 15.00 1.47 -15.93
CA LEU A 282 14.10 0.79 -16.85
C LEU A 282 12.84 0.37 -16.10
N GLY A 283 11.70 0.90 -16.47
CA GLY A 283 10.39 0.50 -15.95
C GLY A 283 9.90 -0.78 -16.63
N ILE A 284 9.27 -1.67 -15.87
CA ILE A 284 8.50 -2.80 -16.40
C ILE A 284 7.11 -2.75 -15.76
N THR A 285 6.08 -2.59 -16.59
CA THR A 285 4.68 -2.53 -16.14
C THR A 285 3.80 -3.54 -16.88
N GLY A 286 2.55 -3.68 -16.44
CA GLY A 286 1.55 -4.57 -17.01
C GLY A 286 0.57 -5.05 -15.93
N ARG A 287 -0.44 -5.81 -16.32
CA ARG A 287 -1.44 -6.35 -15.37
C ARG A 287 -0.84 -7.31 -14.35
N LEU A 288 -1.53 -7.47 -13.22
CA LEU A 288 -1.20 -8.52 -12.25
C LEU A 288 -1.19 -9.90 -12.94
N GLY A 289 -0.15 -10.69 -12.69
CA GLY A 289 0.04 -11.99 -13.34
C GLY A 289 0.66 -11.92 -14.76
N ALA A 290 1.14 -10.76 -15.20
CA ALA A 290 1.82 -10.62 -16.49
C ALA A 290 3.20 -11.28 -16.57
N GLY A 291 3.73 -11.82 -15.45
CA GLY A 291 5.04 -12.50 -15.42
C GLY A 291 6.22 -11.63 -15.00
N ARG A 292 5.96 -10.41 -14.52
CA ARG A 292 6.98 -9.40 -14.16
C ARG A 292 7.86 -9.83 -12.99
N SER A 293 7.25 -10.24 -11.88
CA SER A 293 7.96 -10.71 -10.68
C SER A 293 8.68 -12.02 -10.93
N GLU A 294 8.09 -12.92 -11.73
CA GLU A 294 8.69 -14.19 -12.15
C GLU A 294 9.97 -13.96 -12.97
N LEU A 295 9.93 -12.97 -13.88
CA LEU A 295 11.11 -12.52 -14.61
C LEU A 295 12.18 -11.97 -13.66
N ALA A 296 11.81 -11.11 -12.71
CA ALA A 296 12.73 -10.56 -11.72
C ALA A 296 13.40 -11.64 -10.87
N LEU A 297 12.61 -12.65 -10.43
CA LEU A 297 13.13 -13.78 -9.68
C LEU A 297 14.15 -14.61 -10.50
N SER A 298 13.92 -14.77 -11.81
CA SER A 298 14.87 -15.45 -12.69
C SER A 298 16.16 -14.64 -12.89
N LEU A 299 16.06 -13.31 -13.04
CA LEU A 299 17.22 -12.42 -13.12
C LEU A 299 18.02 -12.37 -11.80
N PHE A 300 17.39 -12.68 -10.69
CA PHE A 300 18.03 -12.77 -9.38
C PHE A 300 18.46 -14.21 -9.03
N GLY A 301 18.27 -15.20 -9.94
CA GLY A 301 18.69 -16.58 -9.75
C GLY A 301 17.86 -17.37 -8.72
N MET A 302 16.68 -16.88 -8.35
CA MET A 302 15.74 -17.60 -7.46
C MET A 302 14.96 -18.68 -8.21
N THR A 303 14.75 -18.48 -9.50
CA THR A 303 14.15 -19.44 -10.42
C THR A 303 15.03 -19.59 -11.66
N GLN A 304 14.96 -20.74 -12.34
CA GLN A 304 15.78 -20.99 -13.51
C GLN A 304 14.95 -20.84 -14.78
N PRO A 305 15.39 -20.05 -15.77
CA PRO A 305 14.77 -20.00 -17.09
C PRO A 305 14.99 -21.32 -17.84
N ASP A 306 14.02 -21.68 -18.69
CA ASP A 306 14.10 -22.90 -19.53
C ASP A 306 14.91 -22.65 -20.81
N ALA A 307 14.94 -21.40 -21.29
CA ALA A 307 15.65 -20.99 -22.50
C ALA A 307 16.07 -19.53 -22.45
N GLY A 308 16.98 -19.15 -23.34
CA GLY A 308 17.51 -17.79 -23.45
C GLY A 308 18.81 -17.59 -22.69
N GLU A 309 19.31 -16.35 -22.71
CA GLU A 309 20.59 -15.99 -22.13
C GLU A 309 20.51 -14.69 -21.35
N ILE A 310 21.28 -14.63 -20.26
CA ILE A 310 21.53 -13.40 -19.48
C ILE A 310 22.99 -13.04 -19.66
N LEU A 311 23.25 -11.81 -20.10
CA LEU A 311 24.60 -11.30 -20.26
C LEU A 311 24.83 -10.11 -19.32
N LEU A 312 25.98 -10.09 -18.65
CA LEU A 312 26.49 -8.96 -17.89
C LEU A 312 27.77 -8.45 -18.57
N HIS A 313 27.79 -7.16 -18.91
CA HIS A 313 28.89 -6.54 -19.67
C HIS A 313 29.26 -7.35 -20.92
N GLY A 314 28.27 -7.85 -21.65
CA GLY A 314 28.44 -8.64 -22.87
C GLY A 314 28.92 -10.08 -22.65
N LYS A 315 29.05 -10.56 -21.42
CA LYS A 315 29.43 -11.95 -21.09
C LYS A 315 28.22 -12.72 -20.57
N THR A 316 27.95 -13.87 -21.15
CA THR A 316 26.90 -14.78 -20.68
C THR A 316 27.22 -15.22 -19.25
N VAL A 317 26.23 -15.11 -18.36
CA VAL A 317 26.32 -15.53 -16.97
C VAL A 317 25.25 -16.57 -16.67
N HIS A 318 25.58 -17.52 -15.82
CA HIS A 318 24.63 -18.52 -15.33
C HIS A 318 24.34 -18.25 -13.85
N LEU A 319 23.09 -17.90 -13.56
CA LEU A 319 22.64 -17.53 -12.23
C LEU A 319 21.88 -18.71 -11.58
N ALA A 320 22.63 -19.74 -11.14
CA ALA A 320 22.04 -20.93 -10.55
C ALA A 320 21.44 -20.70 -9.15
N SER A 321 21.77 -19.57 -8.53
CA SER A 321 21.26 -19.18 -7.20
C SER A 321 21.31 -17.67 -7.02
N ASN A 322 20.60 -17.16 -6.02
CA ASN A 322 20.69 -15.76 -5.60
C ASN A 322 22.12 -15.37 -5.15
N ARG A 323 22.92 -16.32 -4.67
CA ARG A 323 24.32 -16.07 -4.32
C ARG A 323 25.15 -15.76 -5.55
N ASP A 324 24.89 -16.46 -6.67
CA ASP A 324 25.55 -16.17 -7.94
C ASP A 324 25.16 -14.80 -8.46
N ALA A 325 23.86 -14.43 -8.37
CA ALA A 325 23.39 -13.10 -8.74
C ALA A 325 24.09 -12.01 -7.91
N ILE A 326 24.16 -12.17 -6.59
CA ILE A 326 24.88 -11.24 -5.69
C ILE A 326 26.37 -11.15 -6.05
N ALA A 327 27.02 -12.28 -6.31
CA ALA A 327 28.45 -12.31 -6.71
C ALA A 327 28.69 -11.59 -8.03
N HIS A 328 27.70 -11.58 -8.94
CA HIS A 328 27.73 -10.83 -10.20
C HIS A 328 27.23 -9.39 -10.06
N GLY A 329 26.95 -8.92 -8.84
CA GLY A 329 26.53 -7.55 -8.58
C GLY A 329 25.09 -7.27 -8.93
N ILE A 330 24.19 -8.26 -8.87
CA ILE A 330 22.74 -8.08 -9.01
C ILE A 330 22.12 -8.10 -7.61
N ALA A 331 21.25 -7.13 -7.33
CA ALA A 331 20.47 -7.05 -6.10
C ALA A 331 18.97 -7.01 -6.40
N TYR A 332 18.14 -7.53 -5.48
CA TYR A 332 16.70 -7.63 -5.65
C TYR A 332 15.95 -7.18 -4.40
N VAL A 333 15.10 -6.19 -4.56
CA VAL A 333 14.17 -5.70 -3.54
C VAL A 333 12.81 -6.30 -3.84
N PRO A 334 12.28 -7.20 -2.98
CA PRO A 334 11.01 -7.87 -3.22
C PRO A 334 9.81 -6.97 -2.94
N GLU A 335 8.67 -7.29 -3.55
CA GLU A 335 7.37 -6.66 -3.30
C GLU A 335 6.96 -6.81 -1.83
N ASP A 336 6.97 -8.05 -1.31
CA ASP A 336 6.68 -8.29 0.11
C ASP A 336 7.92 -8.08 0.98
N ARG A 337 8.07 -6.83 1.42
CA ARG A 337 9.19 -6.46 2.30
C ARG A 337 9.15 -7.13 3.67
N LEU A 338 7.96 -7.48 4.19
CA LEU A 338 7.81 -7.97 5.57
C LEU A 338 8.18 -9.43 5.70
N THR A 339 7.88 -10.27 4.71
CA THR A 339 8.16 -11.71 4.76
C THR A 339 9.42 -12.09 3.98
N GLN A 340 9.74 -11.37 2.87
CA GLN A 340 10.89 -11.67 2.01
C GLN A 340 12.03 -10.66 2.15
N GLY A 341 11.71 -9.42 2.46
CA GLY A 341 12.68 -8.32 2.51
C GLY A 341 13.39 -8.19 3.86
N LEU A 342 12.72 -8.45 4.98
CA LEU A 342 13.17 -8.11 6.33
C LEU A 342 13.01 -9.29 7.30
N ILE A 343 13.88 -9.32 8.30
CA ILE A 343 13.70 -10.14 9.51
C ILE A 343 13.11 -9.20 10.57
N VAL A 344 11.79 -9.04 10.57
CA VAL A 344 11.07 -7.95 11.27
C VAL A 344 11.29 -7.90 12.78
N ALA A 345 11.59 -9.03 13.42
CA ALA A 345 11.87 -9.12 14.85
C ALA A 345 13.32 -8.76 15.21
N GLN A 346 14.22 -8.72 14.21
CA GLN A 346 15.63 -8.44 14.42
C GLN A 346 15.94 -6.93 14.39
N PRO A 347 17.07 -6.52 15.00
CA PRO A 347 17.55 -5.14 14.95
C PRO A 347 17.73 -4.63 13.51
N ILE A 348 17.55 -3.32 13.34
CA ILE A 348 17.79 -2.61 12.08
C ILE A 348 19.22 -2.86 11.59
N ALA A 349 20.21 -2.73 12.48
CA ALA A 349 21.62 -2.99 12.14
C ALA A 349 21.84 -4.41 11.61
N SER A 350 21.19 -5.42 12.18
CA SER A 350 21.30 -6.82 11.72
C SER A 350 20.70 -7.00 10.32
N ASN A 351 19.56 -6.37 10.05
CA ASN A 351 18.93 -6.41 8.73
C ASN A 351 19.81 -5.76 7.64
N ILE A 352 20.43 -4.62 7.94
CA ILE A 352 21.28 -3.90 6.98
C ILE A 352 22.49 -4.74 6.57
N ILE A 353 23.16 -5.41 7.53
CA ILE A 353 24.44 -6.08 7.27
C ILE A 353 24.32 -7.54 6.85
N VAL A 354 23.11 -8.13 6.87
CA VAL A 354 22.93 -9.58 6.68
C VAL A 354 23.49 -10.11 5.36
N THR A 355 23.49 -9.30 4.31
CA THR A 355 24.01 -9.66 2.97
C THR A 355 25.51 -9.56 2.86
N VAL A 356 26.19 -8.90 3.80
CA VAL A 356 27.64 -8.62 3.77
C VAL A 356 28.39 -9.15 4.98
N LEU A 357 27.81 -10.08 5.72
CA LEU A 357 28.41 -10.63 6.95
C LEU A 357 29.84 -11.16 6.73
N ASP A 358 30.10 -11.84 5.59
CA ASP A 358 31.41 -12.39 5.27
C ASP A 358 32.46 -11.31 5.09
N GLN A 359 32.10 -10.14 4.57
CA GLN A 359 33.00 -9.00 4.39
C GLN A 359 33.34 -8.30 5.73
N LEU A 360 32.47 -8.44 6.74
CA LEU A 360 32.60 -7.78 8.05
C LEU A 360 33.32 -8.66 9.08
N ARG A 361 33.49 -9.96 8.82
CA ARG A 361 34.18 -10.90 9.71
C ARG A 361 35.63 -10.49 9.93
N ARG A 362 36.14 -10.66 11.15
CA ARG A 362 37.54 -10.41 11.54
C ARG A 362 38.06 -11.57 12.39
N GLY A 363 39.35 -11.80 12.34
CA GLY A 363 40.05 -12.81 13.15
C GLY A 363 39.38 -14.19 13.12
N LEU A 364 38.85 -14.64 14.23
CA LEU A 364 38.17 -15.96 14.39
C LEU A 364 36.78 -16.05 13.72
N GLY A 365 36.45 -15.19 12.76
CA GLY A 365 35.17 -15.21 12.06
C GLY A 365 34.06 -14.44 12.79
N LEU A 366 34.40 -13.68 13.83
CA LEU A 366 33.45 -12.83 14.56
C LEU A 366 33.35 -11.46 13.94
N ILE A 367 32.19 -10.82 14.08
CA ILE A 367 31.97 -9.43 13.69
C ILE A 367 32.05 -8.56 14.96
N PRO A 368 33.08 -7.74 15.12
CA PRO A 368 33.18 -6.85 16.27
C PRO A 368 32.00 -5.87 16.34
N PRO A 369 31.42 -5.60 17.53
CA PRO A 369 30.28 -4.69 17.69
C PRO A 369 30.51 -3.31 17.04
N ARG A 370 31.72 -2.79 17.10
CA ARG A 370 32.10 -1.53 16.47
C ARG A 370 31.98 -1.58 14.93
N VAL A 371 32.48 -2.64 14.31
CA VAL A 371 32.41 -2.84 12.85
C VAL A 371 30.96 -2.95 12.38
N ARG A 372 30.14 -3.68 13.17
CA ARG A 372 28.69 -3.79 12.92
C ARG A 372 28.00 -2.42 13.00
N ALA A 373 28.28 -1.65 14.06
CA ALA A 373 27.69 -0.34 14.27
C ALA A 373 28.11 0.67 13.18
N GLU A 374 29.38 0.68 12.79
CA GLU A 374 29.90 1.55 11.73
C GLU A 374 29.27 1.21 10.37
N ALA A 375 29.20 -0.09 10.01
CA ALA A 375 28.60 -0.54 8.76
C ALA A 375 27.11 -0.19 8.66
N ALA A 376 26.35 -0.42 9.72
CA ALA A 376 24.92 -0.07 9.75
C ALA A 376 24.69 1.44 9.83
N GLY A 377 25.48 2.15 10.66
CA GLY A 377 25.36 3.59 10.86
C GLY A 377 25.57 4.40 9.59
N ARG A 378 26.51 3.96 8.72
CA ARG A 378 26.71 4.58 7.41
C ARG A 378 25.42 4.55 6.58
N TRP A 379 24.78 3.41 6.41
CA TRP A 379 23.56 3.26 5.60
C TRP A 379 22.36 3.96 6.21
N ILE A 380 22.27 4.01 7.56
CA ILE A 380 21.23 4.76 8.26
C ILE A 380 21.36 6.25 7.93
N SER A 381 22.57 6.78 7.88
CA SER A 381 22.85 8.16 7.51
C SER A 381 22.61 8.43 6.02
N ASP A 382 23.21 7.59 5.14
CA ASP A 382 23.19 7.79 3.68
C ASP A 382 21.75 7.75 3.12
N LEU A 383 20.89 6.87 3.67
CA LEU A 383 19.49 6.76 3.25
C LEU A 383 18.52 7.53 4.20
N ALA A 384 19.03 8.36 5.09
CA ALA A 384 18.24 9.18 6.02
C ALA A 384 17.14 8.36 6.75
N ILE A 385 17.49 7.17 7.28
CA ILE A 385 16.56 6.32 8.00
C ILE A 385 16.29 6.91 9.37
N LYS A 386 15.03 7.29 9.63
CA LYS A 386 14.62 7.92 10.90
C LYS A 386 14.46 6.86 11.99
N VAL A 387 15.46 6.72 12.85
CA VAL A 387 15.48 5.73 13.94
C VAL A 387 16.07 6.33 15.21
N PRO A 388 15.56 5.99 16.41
CA PRO A 388 16.18 6.39 17.67
C PRO A 388 17.50 5.63 17.92
N SER A 389 17.59 4.37 17.49
CA SER A 389 18.77 3.51 17.62
C SER A 389 18.72 2.37 16.60
N ALA A 390 19.88 2.00 16.05
CA ALA A 390 20.03 0.86 15.14
C ALA A 390 19.70 -0.50 15.77
N GLU A 391 19.63 -0.57 17.11
CA GLU A 391 19.30 -1.77 17.86
C GLU A 391 17.79 -2.02 18.03
N HIS A 392 16.93 -1.08 17.62
CA HIS A 392 15.49 -1.32 17.62
C HIS A 392 15.10 -2.35 16.56
N ALA A 393 14.06 -3.13 16.86
CA ALA A 393 13.51 -4.09 15.89
C ALA A 393 12.89 -3.34 14.70
N VAL A 394 13.09 -3.87 13.48
CA VAL A 394 12.60 -3.23 12.24
C VAL A 394 11.08 -3.04 12.24
N ARG A 395 10.32 -3.92 12.89
CA ARG A 395 8.86 -3.80 13.02
C ARG A 395 8.37 -2.49 13.66
N THR A 396 9.24 -1.75 14.34
CA THR A 396 8.89 -0.46 14.97
C THR A 396 8.95 0.72 14.01
N LEU A 397 9.43 0.51 12.80
CA LEU A 397 9.56 1.53 11.77
C LEU A 397 8.30 1.70 10.94
N SER A 398 8.09 2.92 10.40
CA SER A 398 7.11 3.15 9.34
C SER A 398 7.49 2.41 8.05
N GLY A 399 6.50 2.15 7.16
CA GLY A 399 6.70 1.44 5.90
C GLY A 399 7.83 2.03 5.05
N GLY A 400 7.89 3.36 4.90
CA GLY A 400 8.96 4.03 4.16
C GLY A 400 10.35 3.84 4.78
N ASN A 401 10.48 3.86 6.12
CA ASN A 401 11.76 3.55 6.77
C ASN A 401 12.13 2.07 6.69
N GLN A 402 11.16 1.16 6.76
CA GLN A 402 11.38 -0.28 6.51
C GLN A 402 11.93 -0.51 5.12
N GLN A 403 11.37 0.14 4.09
CA GLN A 403 11.83 0.03 2.71
C GLN A 403 13.26 0.56 2.54
N ARG A 404 13.61 1.66 3.22
CA ARG A 404 14.98 2.17 3.25
C ARG A 404 15.96 1.17 3.88
N VAL A 405 15.52 0.40 4.89
CA VAL A 405 16.32 -0.70 5.46
C VAL A 405 16.52 -1.82 4.44
N VAL A 406 15.49 -2.19 3.66
CA VAL A 406 15.63 -3.19 2.58
C VAL A 406 16.59 -2.69 1.51
N LEU A 407 16.46 -1.43 1.08
CA LEU A 407 17.41 -0.81 0.14
C LEU A 407 18.84 -0.82 0.70
N SER A 408 19.04 -0.41 1.94
CA SER A 408 20.35 -0.41 2.62
C SER A 408 21.00 -1.78 2.61
N LYS A 409 20.21 -2.83 2.90
CA LYS A 409 20.67 -4.22 2.89
C LYS A 409 21.27 -4.61 1.54
N TRP A 410 20.63 -4.24 0.45
CA TRP A 410 21.07 -4.59 -0.89
C TRP A 410 22.18 -3.67 -1.42
N LEU A 411 22.11 -2.37 -1.14
CA LEU A 411 23.16 -1.42 -1.53
C LEU A 411 24.48 -1.70 -0.81
N ALA A 412 24.44 -2.32 0.37
CA ALA A 412 25.65 -2.78 1.07
C ALA A 412 26.48 -3.78 0.24
N THR A 413 25.86 -4.54 -0.65
CA THR A 413 26.56 -5.46 -1.56
C THR A 413 27.26 -4.74 -2.72
N LYS A 414 27.08 -3.43 -2.90
CA LYS A 414 27.59 -2.60 -4.01
C LYS A 414 27.16 -3.15 -5.38
N PRO A 415 25.87 -3.28 -5.63
CA PRO A 415 25.37 -3.86 -6.87
C PRO A 415 25.68 -2.98 -8.08
N GLN A 416 25.73 -3.60 -9.27
CA GLN A 416 25.75 -2.92 -10.57
C GLN A 416 24.36 -2.85 -11.18
N VAL A 417 23.49 -3.81 -10.82
CA VAL A 417 22.08 -3.87 -11.21
C VAL A 417 21.24 -3.99 -9.96
N LEU A 418 20.23 -3.13 -9.83
CA LEU A 418 19.25 -3.17 -8.75
C LEU A 418 17.86 -3.41 -9.34
N ILE A 419 17.24 -4.50 -8.97
CA ILE A 419 15.87 -4.84 -9.34
C ILE A 419 14.97 -4.45 -8.17
N LEU A 420 13.97 -3.60 -8.44
CA LEU A 420 12.96 -3.12 -7.50
C LEU A 420 11.60 -3.67 -7.93
N ASP A 421 11.07 -4.61 -7.17
CA ASP A 421 9.76 -5.20 -7.44
C ASP A 421 8.71 -4.49 -6.57
N THR A 422 7.91 -3.66 -7.19
CA THR A 422 6.86 -2.83 -6.57
C THR A 422 7.36 -2.13 -5.28
N PRO A 423 8.44 -1.32 -5.37
CA PRO A 423 9.20 -0.86 -4.20
C PRO A 423 8.43 0.03 -3.26
N THR A 424 7.28 0.55 -3.67
CA THR A 424 6.48 1.50 -2.90
C THR A 424 5.16 0.93 -2.40
N ALA A 425 4.93 -0.38 -2.54
CA ALA A 425 3.74 -1.05 -2.05
C ALA A 425 3.50 -0.80 -0.54
N GLY A 426 2.32 -0.30 -0.19
CA GLY A 426 1.95 -0.03 1.21
C GLY A 426 2.80 1.03 1.90
N ILE A 427 3.34 2.00 1.14
CA ILE A 427 4.08 3.16 1.64
C ILE A 427 3.26 4.42 1.40
N ASP A 428 3.31 5.36 2.33
CA ASP A 428 2.67 6.68 2.17
C ASP A 428 3.36 7.54 1.08
N ILE A 429 2.67 8.58 0.62
CA ILE A 429 3.13 9.42 -0.49
C ILE A 429 4.53 10.01 -0.24
N ASN A 430 4.80 10.54 0.96
CA ASN A 430 6.12 11.07 1.30
C ASN A 430 7.20 9.99 1.31
N GLY A 431 6.85 8.80 1.81
CA GLY A 431 7.72 7.62 1.77
C GLY A 431 8.05 7.20 0.35
N LYS A 432 7.04 7.16 -0.56
CA LYS A 432 7.20 6.85 -1.98
C LYS A 432 8.20 7.80 -2.63
N HIS A 433 7.99 9.12 -2.52
CA HIS A 433 8.90 10.11 -3.09
C HIS A 433 10.31 10.00 -2.55
N GLY A 434 10.48 9.76 -1.25
CA GLY A 434 11.80 9.54 -0.69
C GLY A 434 12.53 8.30 -1.22
N ILE A 435 11.80 7.28 -1.70
CA ILE A 435 12.38 6.12 -2.39
C ILE A 435 12.76 6.49 -3.83
N TYR A 436 11.91 7.21 -4.55
CA TYR A 436 12.19 7.66 -5.92
C TYR A 436 13.44 8.57 -5.97
N ASP A 437 13.56 9.51 -5.03
CA ASP A 437 14.73 10.39 -4.90
C ASP A 437 16.02 9.58 -4.70
N ILE A 438 15.98 8.55 -3.84
CA ILE A 438 17.10 7.64 -3.61
C ILE A 438 17.45 6.90 -4.91
N VAL A 439 16.47 6.35 -5.61
CA VAL A 439 16.68 5.59 -6.85
C VAL A 439 17.24 6.48 -7.95
N ALA A 440 16.70 7.68 -8.13
CA ALA A 440 17.17 8.66 -9.10
C ALA A 440 18.64 9.07 -8.83
N HIS A 441 18.98 9.32 -7.55
CA HIS A 441 20.34 9.65 -7.15
C HIS A 441 21.33 8.51 -7.45
N LEU A 442 20.97 7.27 -7.10
CA LEU A 442 21.80 6.10 -7.37
C LEU A 442 21.99 5.84 -8.87
N ALA A 443 20.94 6.05 -9.66
CA ALA A 443 21.02 5.94 -11.12
C ALA A 443 21.96 7.02 -11.70
N ALA A 444 21.88 8.26 -11.20
CA ALA A 444 22.79 9.34 -11.59
C ALA A 444 24.26 9.02 -11.25
N GLU A 445 24.52 8.24 -10.20
CA GLU A 445 25.85 7.70 -9.85
C GLU A 445 26.28 6.51 -10.71
N GLY A 446 25.41 6.03 -11.62
CA GLY A 446 25.70 4.98 -12.58
C GLY A 446 25.17 3.61 -12.23
N LEU A 447 24.32 3.46 -11.21
CA LEU A 447 23.64 2.20 -10.91
C LEU A 447 22.57 1.95 -12.00
N ALA A 448 22.55 0.76 -12.58
CA ALA A 448 21.51 0.34 -13.51
C ALA A 448 20.32 -0.22 -12.71
N VAL A 449 19.10 0.29 -12.97
CA VAL A 449 17.91 -0.04 -12.17
C VAL A 449 16.82 -0.60 -13.04
N ILE A 450 16.21 -1.71 -12.63
CA ILE A 450 14.93 -2.21 -13.13
C ILE A 450 13.88 -1.89 -12.07
N MET A 451 12.86 -1.12 -12.43
CA MET A 451 11.72 -0.80 -11.56
C MET A 451 10.45 -1.47 -12.09
N ILE A 452 9.95 -2.43 -11.37
CA ILE A 452 8.70 -3.12 -11.68
C ILE A 452 7.58 -2.46 -10.88
N SER A 453 6.48 -2.12 -11.54
CA SER A 453 5.27 -1.62 -10.89
C SER A 453 4.02 -1.90 -11.71
N ASP A 454 2.89 -2.11 -11.03
CA ASP A 454 1.56 -2.13 -11.61
C ASP A 454 0.91 -0.72 -11.63
N GLU A 455 1.47 0.22 -10.87
CA GLU A 455 1.07 1.62 -10.93
C GLU A 455 1.78 2.30 -12.11
N VAL A 456 1.06 2.52 -13.24
CA VAL A 456 1.62 3.17 -14.44
C VAL A 456 2.26 4.53 -14.14
N PRO A 457 1.66 5.42 -13.31
CA PRO A 457 2.30 6.69 -12.93
C PRO A 457 3.69 6.51 -12.31
N GLU A 458 3.92 5.43 -11.53
CA GLU A 458 5.22 5.18 -10.90
C GLU A 458 6.32 5.00 -11.94
N VAL A 459 6.11 4.14 -12.94
CA VAL A 459 7.10 3.91 -13.98
C VAL A 459 7.16 5.06 -14.99
N TYR A 460 6.05 5.75 -15.24
CA TYR A 460 5.98 6.87 -16.17
C TYR A 460 6.78 8.09 -15.70
N TYR A 461 6.67 8.45 -14.42
CA TYR A 461 7.32 9.63 -13.87
C TYR A 461 8.72 9.38 -13.32
N HIS A 462 9.12 8.13 -13.13
CA HIS A 462 10.39 7.82 -12.47
C HIS A 462 11.33 6.94 -13.29
N CYS A 463 10.93 6.51 -14.50
CA CYS A 463 11.76 5.69 -15.37
C CYS A 463 12.12 6.43 -16.67
N HIS A 464 13.31 6.15 -17.22
CA HIS A 464 13.76 6.72 -18.49
C HIS A 464 13.10 6.04 -19.69
N ARG A 465 12.78 4.74 -19.56
CA ARG A 465 12.13 3.91 -20.55
C ARG A 465 11.25 2.90 -19.86
N VAL A 466 10.11 2.56 -20.45
CA VAL A 466 9.13 1.62 -19.86
C VAL A 466 8.82 0.52 -20.86
N LEU A 467 8.94 -0.72 -20.41
CA LEU A 467 8.49 -1.91 -21.13
C LEU A 467 7.13 -2.34 -20.58
N VAL A 468 6.23 -2.70 -21.46
CA VAL A 468 4.93 -3.27 -21.10
C VAL A 468 4.98 -4.78 -21.28
N MET A 469 4.64 -5.50 -20.21
CA MET A 469 4.57 -6.96 -20.22
C MET A 469 3.10 -7.42 -20.14
N ARG A 470 2.73 -8.35 -21.03
CA ARG A 470 1.40 -8.93 -21.10
C ARG A 470 1.51 -10.42 -21.42
N GLU A 471 0.78 -11.24 -20.65
CA GLU A 471 0.75 -12.72 -20.84
C GLU A 471 2.16 -13.32 -21.00
N GLY A 472 3.08 -12.88 -20.16
CA GLY A 472 4.46 -13.35 -20.15
C GLY A 472 5.36 -12.82 -21.27
N ARG A 473 4.93 -11.84 -22.10
CA ARG A 473 5.70 -11.31 -23.23
C ARG A 473 5.86 -9.80 -23.14
N MET A 474 7.00 -9.29 -23.63
CA MET A 474 7.17 -7.85 -23.85
C MET A 474 6.41 -7.45 -25.11
N VAL A 475 5.38 -6.61 -24.96
CA VAL A 475 4.50 -6.20 -26.07
C VAL A 475 4.78 -4.80 -26.59
N ALA A 476 5.36 -3.93 -25.79
CA ALA A 476 5.66 -2.55 -26.17
C ALA A 476 6.83 -1.98 -25.37
N SER A 477 7.45 -0.92 -25.92
CA SER A 477 8.49 -0.11 -25.26
C SER A 477 8.18 1.36 -25.47
N PHE A 478 8.14 2.14 -24.40
CA PHE A 478 7.80 3.55 -24.40
C PHE A 478 8.94 4.40 -23.82
N ALA A 479 9.12 5.59 -24.36
CA ALA A 479 9.92 6.65 -23.75
C ALA A 479 8.94 7.67 -23.13
N PRO A 480 8.84 7.78 -21.79
CA PRO A 480 7.87 8.66 -21.13
C PRO A 480 7.94 10.12 -21.57
N THR A 481 9.12 10.62 -21.95
CA THR A 481 9.33 11.98 -22.44
C THR A 481 8.65 12.30 -23.78
N THR A 482 8.31 11.28 -24.57
CA THR A 482 7.67 11.42 -25.89
C THR A 482 6.33 10.73 -26.00
N THR A 483 5.87 10.05 -24.95
CA THR A 483 4.62 9.28 -24.91
C THR A 483 3.70 9.88 -23.86
N ARG A 484 2.40 9.89 -24.07
CA ARG A 484 1.45 10.31 -23.04
C ARG A 484 1.23 9.18 -22.03
N GLU A 485 0.99 9.54 -20.77
CA GLU A 485 0.68 8.56 -19.72
C GLU A 485 -0.51 7.65 -20.09
N ALA A 486 -1.57 8.25 -20.69
CA ALA A 486 -2.75 7.50 -21.14
C ALA A 486 -2.44 6.42 -22.18
N ASP A 487 -1.48 6.65 -23.09
CA ASP A 487 -1.09 5.66 -24.10
C ASP A 487 -0.37 4.47 -23.46
N LEU A 488 0.41 4.74 -22.40
CA LEU A 488 1.06 3.69 -21.60
C LEU A 488 0.04 2.92 -20.75
N GLU A 489 -0.95 3.60 -20.14
CA GLU A 489 -2.06 2.96 -19.41
C GLU A 489 -2.86 2.04 -20.32
N GLU A 490 -3.23 2.51 -21.54
CA GLU A 490 -3.97 1.69 -22.51
C GLU A 490 -3.18 0.44 -22.91
N ALA A 491 -1.87 0.56 -23.15
CA ALA A 491 -1.02 -0.58 -23.48
C ALA A 491 -0.87 -1.57 -22.33
N ALA A 492 -0.84 -1.09 -21.08
CA ALA A 492 -0.76 -1.93 -19.89
C ALA A 492 -2.09 -2.62 -19.57
N ASP A 493 -3.22 -1.98 -19.91
CA ASP A 493 -4.58 -2.46 -19.65
C ASP A 493 -5.18 -3.29 -20.80
N ALA A 494 -4.62 -3.24 -22.01
CA ALA A 494 -5.05 -4.04 -23.16
C ALA A 494 -4.67 -5.51 -22.98
#